data_dc859d15c0f364f0dbd651cdc9fcb0e7
#
_entry.id   dc859d15c0f364f0dbd651cdc9fcb0e7
#
_cell.length_a   1.000
_cell.length_b   1.000
_cell.length_c   1.000
_cell.angle_alpha   90.00
_cell.angle_beta   90.00
_cell.angle_gamma   90.00
#
_symmetry.space_group_name_H-M   'P 1'
#
loop_
_entity.id
_entity.type
_entity.pdbx_description
1 polymer ?
#
loop_
_entity_poly.entity_id
_entity_poly.type
_entity_poly.pdbx_seq_one_letter_code
_entity_poly.pdbx_strand_id
1 'polypeptide(L)'
;MKVVSSYGVEIKKQNIPIRHTLYIYRQAVGYLIRVYEESWEELSRIVNLQKRFNAAEHLVHSTKKNRARYDFDQKFPKMPSYLRRSAIQHALGSVSSYETRLELWKQKKLDGKPKLVYENHAMPVFYRDVMYKEAEDQTDRAFLKLYDGHDWKWFSVNLLHTDMEYLRENWSGVKASAPTLEKRHHKYFLRFSYTEEVSLSKKEVNEQIICSVDLGINTDAVCTIMRSDGTVLGRKFINFPSEKDQMYRVVGRIRRFQREHGSGQVQSRWNYARRLNMELSRKVASAITTYAQNNHVDVIVFEYLEMKGKAAGKKKQKLRLWRKRDIQKLCEQQAHRTGMRVSRVCAWNTSRLAYDGTGEVIR
;
A
#
# COMPACT_ATOMS: atom_id res chain seq x y z
N MET A 1 -0.97 17.16 9.58
CA MET A 1 -0.45 16.09 8.70
C MET A 1 -1.60 15.52 7.88
N LYS A 2 -1.38 15.22 6.58
CA LYS A 2 -2.40 14.54 5.76
C LYS A 2 -2.23 13.03 5.88
N VAL A 3 -3.27 12.35 6.30
CA VAL A 3 -3.34 10.89 6.39
C VAL A 3 -4.31 10.38 5.32
N VAL A 4 -3.85 9.43 4.50
CA VAL A 4 -4.68 8.84 3.45
C VAL A 4 -5.05 7.42 3.85
N SER A 5 -6.36 7.17 3.94
CA SER A 5 -6.93 5.85 4.14
C SER A 5 -7.62 5.37 2.87
N SER A 6 -7.63 4.08 2.60
CA SER A 6 -8.35 3.57 1.44
C SER A 6 -9.04 2.25 1.73
N TYR A 7 -10.23 2.08 1.18
CA TYR A 7 -11.02 0.87 1.30
C TYR A 7 -11.52 0.41 -0.08
N GLY A 8 -11.54 -0.90 -0.31
CA GLY A 8 -12.01 -1.48 -1.56
C GLY A 8 -13.37 -2.13 -1.38
N VAL A 9 -14.38 -1.59 -2.04
CA VAL A 9 -15.76 -2.10 -2.07
C VAL A 9 -15.90 -3.13 -3.17
N GLU A 10 -16.36 -4.33 -2.85
CA GLU A 10 -16.55 -5.41 -3.83
C GLU A 10 -17.73 -5.10 -4.79
N ILE A 11 -17.49 -5.26 -6.09
CA ILE A 11 -18.54 -5.22 -7.10
C ILE A 11 -19.19 -6.60 -7.20
N LYS A 12 -20.48 -6.70 -6.84
CA LYS A 12 -21.27 -7.91 -7.01
C LYS A 12 -21.57 -8.11 -8.50
N LYS A 13 -21.56 -9.33 -8.97
CA LYS A 13 -21.77 -9.72 -10.37
C LYS A 13 -20.73 -9.14 -11.32
N GLN A 14 -19.86 -10.01 -11.77
CA GLN A 14 -18.82 -9.67 -12.76
C GLN A 14 -19.44 -9.42 -14.13
N ASN A 15 -19.28 -8.21 -14.65
CA ASN A 15 -19.73 -7.86 -15.97
C ASN A 15 -18.57 -7.97 -16.97
N ILE A 16 -18.87 -8.50 -18.16
CA ILE A 16 -17.93 -8.54 -19.30
C ILE A 16 -17.33 -7.15 -19.60
N PRO A 17 -18.10 -6.04 -19.58
CA PRO A 17 -17.55 -4.69 -19.77
C PRO A 17 -16.45 -4.27 -18.80
N ILE A 18 -16.50 -4.71 -17.53
CA ILE A 18 -15.41 -4.42 -16.57
C ILE A 18 -14.10 -5.04 -17.03
N ARG A 19 -14.14 -6.27 -17.51
CA ARG A 19 -12.96 -6.98 -18.03
C ARG A 19 -12.41 -6.32 -19.29
N HIS A 20 -13.29 -5.93 -20.21
CA HIS A 20 -12.91 -5.21 -21.45
C HIS A 20 -12.29 -3.84 -21.12
N THR A 21 -12.89 -3.09 -20.20
CA THR A 21 -12.36 -1.80 -19.74
C THR A 21 -10.95 -1.92 -19.16
N LEU A 22 -10.72 -2.90 -18.28
CA LEU A 22 -9.39 -3.16 -17.73
C LEU A 22 -8.38 -3.59 -18.80
N TYR A 23 -8.81 -4.41 -19.75
CA TYR A 23 -7.96 -4.88 -20.83
C TYR A 23 -7.50 -3.71 -21.71
N ILE A 24 -8.45 -2.93 -22.26
CA ILE A 24 -8.13 -1.81 -23.16
C ILE A 24 -7.30 -0.72 -22.44
N TYR A 25 -7.62 -0.46 -21.17
CA TYR A 25 -6.85 0.48 -20.36
C TYR A 25 -5.39 0.06 -20.21
N ARG A 26 -5.13 -1.22 -19.92
CA ARG A 26 -3.78 -1.76 -19.79
C ARG A 26 -3.01 -1.77 -21.09
N GLN A 27 -3.68 -2.06 -22.21
CA GLN A 27 -3.09 -1.93 -23.54
C GLN A 27 -2.70 -0.48 -23.82
N ALA A 28 -3.56 0.49 -23.50
CA ALA A 28 -3.26 1.90 -23.63
C ALA A 28 -2.06 2.33 -22.77
N VAL A 29 -2.00 1.91 -21.51
CA VAL A 29 -0.85 2.20 -20.63
C VAL A 29 0.43 1.57 -21.18
N GLY A 30 0.39 0.31 -21.64
CA GLY A 30 1.56 -0.36 -22.22
C GLY A 30 2.06 0.32 -23.50
N TYR A 31 1.16 0.80 -24.35
CA TYR A 31 1.50 1.60 -25.52
C TYR A 31 2.17 2.92 -25.12
N LEU A 32 1.59 3.65 -24.16
CA LEU A 32 2.14 4.91 -23.67
C LEU A 32 3.51 4.75 -22.99
N ILE A 33 3.75 3.63 -22.30
CA ILE A 33 5.07 3.34 -21.73
C ILE A 33 6.13 3.29 -22.82
N ARG A 34 5.87 2.65 -23.98
CA ARG A 34 6.80 2.61 -25.12
C ARG A 34 7.03 4.00 -25.69
N VAL A 35 5.98 4.76 -25.94
CA VAL A 35 6.07 6.14 -26.44
C VAL A 35 6.92 7.02 -25.53
N TYR A 36 6.71 6.93 -24.22
CA TYR A 36 7.42 7.77 -23.27
C TYR A 36 8.83 7.29 -22.95
N GLU A 37 9.13 6.01 -23.11
CA GLU A 37 10.49 5.49 -23.07
C GLU A 37 11.31 6.08 -24.24
N GLU A 38 10.76 6.02 -25.47
CA GLU A 38 11.40 6.60 -26.68
C GLU A 38 11.59 8.11 -26.56
N SER A 39 10.64 8.83 -25.93
CA SER A 39 10.66 10.30 -25.80
C SER A 39 11.20 10.76 -24.44
N TRP A 40 11.78 9.86 -23.62
CA TRP A 40 12.13 10.20 -22.24
C TRP A 40 13.19 11.28 -22.12
N GLU A 41 14.17 11.31 -23.01
CA GLU A 41 15.20 12.34 -23.01
C GLU A 41 14.60 13.76 -23.14
N GLU A 42 13.60 13.92 -24.00
CA GLU A 42 12.87 15.17 -24.19
C GLU A 42 11.99 15.50 -22.95
N LEU A 43 11.21 14.53 -22.48
CA LEU A 43 10.29 14.71 -21.36
C LEU A 43 11.00 14.95 -20.02
N SER A 44 12.15 14.31 -19.78
CA SER A 44 12.89 14.43 -18.52
C SER A 44 13.48 15.82 -18.28
N ARG A 45 13.80 16.55 -19.35
CA ARG A 45 14.30 17.94 -19.28
C ARG A 45 13.25 18.92 -18.72
N ILE A 46 11.97 18.56 -18.76
CA ILE A 46 10.89 19.40 -18.23
C ILE A 46 10.73 19.13 -16.73
N VAL A 47 11.27 20.02 -15.89
CA VAL A 47 11.27 19.86 -14.43
C VAL A 47 9.86 19.94 -13.84
N ASN A 48 9.03 20.85 -14.33
CA ASN A 48 7.66 21.03 -13.84
C ASN A 48 6.76 19.86 -14.28
N LEU A 49 6.23 19.12 -13.32
CA LEU A 49 5.43 17.91 -13.55
C LEU A 49 4.18 18.16 -14.39
N GLN A 50 3.50 19.30 -14.20
CA GLN A 50 2.31 19.63 -15.00
C GLN A 50 2.68 19.93 -16.45
N LYS A 51 3.76 20.67 -16.69
CA LYS A 51 4.26 20.94 -18.05
C LYS A 51 4.72 19.66 -18.73
N ARG A 52 5.41 18.76 -17.99
CA ARG A 52 5.81 17.44 -18.50
C ARG A 52 4.59 16.60 -18.90
N PHE A 53 3.56 16.57 -18.05
CA PHE A 53 2.31 15.89 -18.34
C PHE A 53 1.66 16.44 -19.62
N ASN A 54 1.57 17.76 -19.76
CA ASN A 54 0.99 18.39 -20.94
C ASN A 54 1.81 18.08 -22.21
N ALA A 55 3.14 18.12 -22.13
CA ALA A 55 4.02 17.74 -23.24
C ALA A 55 3.78 16.27 -23.64
N ALA A 56 3.69 15.36 -22.66
CA ALA A 56 3.38 13.94 -22.91
C ALA A 56 1.99 13.73 -23.54
N GLU A 57 0.98 14.50 -23.12
CA GLU A 57 -0.36 14.48 -23.75
C GLU A 57 -0.29 14.98 -25.20
N HIS A 58 0.47 16.01 -25.50
CA HIS A 58 0.65 16.56 -26.85
C HIS A 58 1.32 15.57 -27.82
N LEU A 59 2.17 14.66 -27.33
CA LEU A 59 2.78 13.62 -28.17
C LEU A 59 1.75 12.63 -28.73
N VAL A 60 0.65 12.38 -27.99
CA VAL A 60 -0.27 11.27 -28.26
C VAL A 60 -1.70 11.70 -28.57
N HIS A 61 -2.06 12.95 -28.33
CA HIS A 61 -3.40 13.47 -28.56
C HIS A 61 -3.41 14.66 -29.51
N SER A 62 -4.15 14.50 -30.61
CA SER A 62 -4.32 15.55 -31.61
C SER A 62 -5.42 16.52 -31.20
N THR A 63 -5.14 17.81 -31.35
CA THR A 63 -6.12 18.90 -31.18
C THR A 63 -6.13 19.77 -32.45
N LYS A 64 -7.04 20.74 -32.51
CA LYS A 64 -7.07 21.70 -33.63
C LYS A 64 -5.74 22.47 -33.80
N LYS A 65 -4.98 22.65 -32.71
CA LYS A 65 -3.72 23.40 -32.67
C LYS A 65 -2.47 22.52 -32.61
N ASN A 66 -2.61 21.24 -32.37
CA ASN A 66 -1.50 20.29 -32.19
C ASN A 66 -1.79 18.99 -32.92
N ARG A 67 -0.91 18.60 -33.83
CA ARG A 67 -0.93 17.25 -34.42
C ARG A 67 -0.06 16.32 -33.57
N ALA A 68 -0.66 15.25 -33.07
CA ALA A 68 0.07 14.26 -32.30
C ALA A 68 1.16 13.58 -33.15
N ARG A 69 2.30 13.29 -32.50
CA ARG A 69 3.41 12.56 -33.11
C ARG A 69 3.12 11.06 -33.21
N TYR A 70 2.32 10.53 -32.31
CA TYR A 70 1.97 9.11 -32.20
C TYR A 70 0.48 8.87 -32.38
N ASP A 71 0.09 7.72 -32.91
CA ASP A 71 -1.23 7.34 -33.35
C ASP A 71 -2.17 6.80 -32.23
N PHE A 72 -2.00 7.28 -31.00
CA PHE A 72 -2.79 6.79 -29.84
C PHE A 72 -4.30 6.89 -30.06
N ASP A 73 -4.80 8.02 -30.54
CA ASP A 73 -6.22 8.23 -30.76
C ASP A 73 -6.82 7.30 -31.83
N GLN A 74 -6.00 6.83 -32.77
CA GLN A 74 -6.40 5.85 -33.79
C GLN A 74 -6.46 4.42 -33.18
N LYS A 75 -5.48 4.07 -32.34
CA LYS A 75 -5.41 2.75 -31.66
C LYS A 75 -6.45 2.58 -30.56
N PHE A 76 -6.81 3.67 -29.88
CA PHE A 76 -7.77 3.68 -28.78
C PHE A 76 -8.90 4.68 -29.04
N PRO A 77 -9.73 4.43 -30.06
CA PRO A 77 -10.75 5.38 -30.49
C PRO A 77 -11.78 5.59 -29.38
N LYS A 78 -12.29 6.84 -29.29
CA LYS A 78 -13.30 7.26 -28.31
C LYS A 78 -12.95 7.04 -26.83
N MET A 79 -11.68 6.79 -26.51
CA MET A 79 -11.28 6.65 -25.09
C MET A 79 -11.62 7.95 -24.33
N PRO A 80 -12.36 7.87 -23.20
CA PRO A 80 -12.70 9.05 -22.43
C PRO A 80 -11.44 9.84 -22.02
N SER A 81 -11.48 11.17 -22.15
CA SER A 81 -10.33 12.05 -21.92
C SER A 81 -9.69 11.85 -20.54
N TYR A 82 -10.52 11.71 -19.49
CA TYR A 82 -10.01 11.47 -18.13
C TYR A 82 -9.33 10.10 -18.00
N LEU A 83 -9.82 9.09 -18.71
CA LEU A 83 -9.19 7.77 -18.70
C LEU A 83 -7.86 7.80 -19.45
N ARG A 84 -7.79 8.48 -20.59
CA ARG A 84 -6.54 8.74 -21.32
C ARG A 84 -5.54 9.46 -20.42
N ARG A 85 -5.94 10.53 -19.73
CA ARG A 85 -5.07 11.28 -18.82
C ARG A 85 -4.58 10.43 -17.64
N SER A 86 -5.44 9.58 -17.10
CA SER A 86 -5.03 8.58 -16.08
C SER A 86 -4.00 7.60 -16.64
N ALA A 87 -4.16 7.11 -17.88
CA ALA A 87 -3.21 6.21 -18.53
C ALA A 87 -1.86 6.90 -18.79
N ILE A 88 -1.86 8.17 -19.24
CA ILE A 88 -0.66 9.00 -19.41
C ILE A 88 0.10 9.11 -18.08
N GLN A 89 -0.61 9.42 -16.99
CA GLN A 89 0.00 9.57 -15.66
C GLN A 89 0.64 8.27 -15.18
N HIS A 90 -0.03 7.12 -15.37
CA HIS A 90 0.53 5.81 -15.04
C HIS A 90 1.78 5.48 -15.86
N ALA A 91 1.76 5.74 -17.16
CA ALA A 91 2.88 5.46 -18.05
C ALA A 91 4.09 6.34 -17.71
N LEU A 92 3.88 7.65 -17.53
CA LEU A 92 4.95 8.56 -17.10
C LEU A 92 5.57 8.14 -15.75
N GLY A 93 4.74 7.76 -14.77
CA GLY A 93 5.21 7.28 -13.48
C GLY A 93 6.04 5.99 -13.61
N SER A 94 5.63 5.08 -14.48
CA SER A 94 6.36 3.82 -14.74
C SER A 94 7.73 4.06 -15.37
N VAL A 95 7.81 4.91 -16.41
CA VAL A 95 9.07 5.26 -17.07
C VAL A 95 9.99 6.04 -16.14
N SER A 96 9.47 7.06 -15.44
CA SER A 96 10.26 7.84 -14.47
C SER A 96 10.85 6.97 -13.36
N SER A 97 10.07 6.03 -12.83
CA SER A 97 10.55 5.09 -11.82
C SER A 97 11.61 4.12 -12.38
N TYR A 98 11.44 3.66 -13.61
CA TYR A 98 12.41 2.81 -14.29
C TYR A 98 13.74 3.54 -14.49
N GLU A 99 13.73 4.75 -15.04
CA GLU A 99 14.92 5.56 -15.28
C GLU A 99 15.69 5.88 -14.00
N THR A 100 14.97 6.29 -12.93
CA THR A 100 15.58 6.49 -11.62
C THR A 100 16.28 5.23 -11.11
N ARG A 101 15.65 4.07 -11.24
CA ARG A 101 16.24 2.79 -10.84
C ARG A 101 17.41 2.38 -11.73
N LEU A 102 17.34 2.68 -13.03
CA LEU A 102 18.42 2.42 -13.98
C LEU A 102 19.66 3.25 -13.63
N GLU A 103 19.46 4.49 -13.22
CA GLU A 103 20.56 5.36 -12.78
C GLU A 103 21.17 4.87 -11.47
N LEU A 104 20.37 4.47 -10.48
CA LEU A 104 20.85 3.85 -9.25
C LEU A 104 21.63 2.56 -9.51
N TRP A 105 21.23 1.76 -10.49
CA TRP A 105 21.96 0.57 -10.90
C TRP A 105 23.29 0.93 -11.56
N LYS A 106 23.33 1.90 -12.46
CA LYS A 106 24.60 2.42 -13.05
C LYS A 106 25.57 2.90 -11.96
N GLN A 107 25.06 3.53 -10.91
CA GLN A 107 25.84 3.97 -9.74
C GLN A 107 26.18 2.81 -8.76
N LYS A 108 25.90 1.56 -9.08
CA LYS A 108 26.11 0.38 -8.21
C LYS A 108 25.36 0.44 -6.87
N LYS A 109 24.31 1.26 -6.76
CA LYS A 109 23.47 1.38 -5.55
C LYS A 109 22.28 0.41 -5.55
N LEU A 110 22.08 -0.34 -6.62
CA LEU A 110 21.01 -1.31 -6.79
C LEU A 110 21.56 -2.64 -7.34
N ASP A 111 21.20 -3.75 -6.70
CA ASP A 111 21.52 -5.10 -7.18
C ASP A 111 20.58 -5.48 -8.34
N GLY A 112 21.18 -5.80 -9.50
CA GLY A 112 20.47 -6.23 -10.70
C GLY A 112 19.93 -5.09 -11.56
N LYS A 113 20.05 -5.24 -12.89
CA LYS A 113 19.55 -4.28 -13.88
C LYS A 113 18.02 -4.24 -13.85
N PRO A 114 17.39 -3.08 -13.68
CA PRO A 114 15.93 -2.96 -13.72
C PRO A 114 15.41 -3.29 -15.13
N LYS A 115 14.16 -3.76 -15.19
CA LYS A 115 13.45 -4.01 -16.45
C LYS A 115 12.21 -3.13 -16.50
N LEU A 116 11.97 -2.49 -17.64
CA LEU A 116 10.71 -1.81 -17.90
C LEU A 116 9.67 -2.86 -18.32
N VAL A 117 8.48 -2.78 -17.72
CA VAL A 117 7.41 -3.75 -17.95
C VAL A 117 6.28 -3.07 -18.72
N TYR A 118 6.02 -3.52 -19.93
CA TYR A 118 4.95 -3.02 -20.79
C TYR A 118 3.62 -3.70 -20.52
N GLU A 119 3.66 -5.02 -20.22
CA GLU A 119 2.50 -5.74 -19.68
C GLU A 119 2.33 -5.35 -18.21
N ASN A 120 1.28 -4.62 -17.91
CA ASN A 120 1.10 -3.97 -16.64
C ASN A 120 -0.22 -4.37 -15.95
N HIS A 121 -0.29 -4.08 -14.65
CA HIS A 121 -1.49 -4.26 -13.84
C HIS A 121 -2.13 -2.90 -13.48
N ALA A 122 -1.94 -1.89 -14.32
CA ALA A 122 -2.50 -0.56 -14.11
C ALA A 122 -4.03 -0.62 -13.91
N MET A 123 -4.51 0.25 -13.05
CA MET A 123 -5.90 0.29 -12.62
C MET A 123 -6.47 1.67 -12.96
N PRO A 124 -7.58 1.73 -13.73
CA PRO A 124 -8.18 2.99 -14.13
C PRO A 124 -8.81 3.71 -12.94
N VAL A 125 -8.63 5.03 -12.91
CA VAL A 125 -9.33 5.94 -12.00
C VAL A 125 -10.64 6.37 -12.66
N PHE A 126 -11.75 6.23 -11.95
CA PHE A 126 -13.09 6.60 -12.42
C PHE A 126 -13.48 7.95 -11.83
N TYR A 127 -13.26 9.02 -12.59
CA TYR A 127 -13.59 10.37 -12.15
C TYR A 127 -15.08 10.53 -11.90
N ARG A 128 -15.42 11.17 -10.76
CA ARG A 128 -16.80 11.42 -10.35
C ARG A 128 -17.52 12.23 -11.42
N ASP A 129 -18.79 11.95 -11.60
CA ASP A 129 -19.74 12.57 -12.54
C ASP A 129 -19.43 12.38 -14.02
N VAL A 130 -18.20 11.96 -14.35
CA VAL A 130 -17.75 11.72 -15.75
C VAL A 130 -17.68 10.22 -16.07
N MET A 131 -17.20 9.40 -15.11
CA MET A 131 -17.02 7.96 -15.29
C MET A 131 -17.59 7.13 -14.14
N TYR A 132 -17.87 7.73 -13.01
CA TYR A 132 -18.48 7.16 -11.83
C TYR A 132 -19.59 8.07 -11.31
N LYS A 133 -20.76 7.50 -11.03
CA LYS A 133 -21.88 8.16 -10.36
C LYS A 133 -22.45 7.24 -9.30
N GLU A 134 -22.83 7.80 -8.17
CA GLU A 134 -23.62 7.11 -7.16
C GLU A 134 -25.09 7.13 -7.57
N ALA A 135 -25.85 6.09 -7.25
CA ALA A 135 -27.28 6.11 -7.45
C ALA A 135 -27.93 6.95 -6.35
N GLU A 136 -28.84 7.84 -6.71
CA GLU A 136 -29.52 8.75 -5.75
C GLU A 136 -30.49 8.00 -4.83
N ASP A 137 -31.08 6.93 -5.33
CA ASP A 137 -32.14 6.15 -4.69
C ASP A 137 -31.67 4.86 -4.00
N GLN A 138 -30.44 4.41 -4.25
CA GLN A 138 -29.90 3.15 -3.72
C GLN A 138 -28.44 3.28 -3.32
N THR A 139 -28.18 3.18 -2.04
CA THR A 139 -26.84 3.35 -1.45
C THR A 139 -25.78 2.31 -1.86
N ASP A 140 -26.23 1.18 -2.42
CA ASP A 140 -25.36 0.06 -2.84
C ASP A 140 -25.27 -0.06 -4.36
N ARG A 141 -25.77 0.93 -5.11
CA ARG A 141 -25.74 0.97 -6.55
C ARG A 141 -24.88 2.12 -7.05
N ALA A 142 -24.08 1.86 -8.05
CA ALA A 142 -23.31 2.88 -8.73
C ALA A 142 -23.41 2.70 -10.25
N PHE A 143 -23.09 3.75 -10.99
CA PHE A 143 -22.98 3.72 -12.44
C PHE A 143 -21.51 3.95 -12.82
N LEU A 144 -20.99 3.06 -13.68
CA LEU A 144 -19.64 3.15 -14.23
C LEU A 144 -19.72 3.31 -15.74
N LYS A 145 -18.91 4.21 -16.29
CA LYS A 145 -18.74 4.32 -17.74
C LYS A 145 -17.69 3.30 -18.18
N LEU A 146 -18.14 2.21 -18.77
CA LEU A 146 -17.35 1.04 -19.15
C LEU A 146 -17.32 0.84 -20.66
N TYR A 147 -16.28 0.15 -21.14
CA TYR A 147 -16.13 -0.25 -22.52
C TYR A 147 -16.80 -1.62 -22.75
N ASP A 148 -17.78 -1.68 -23.65
CA ASP A 148 -18.53 -2.92 -23.96
C ASP A 148 -17.87 -3.79 -25.03
N GLY A 149 -16.76 -3.33 -25.61
CA GLY A 149 -16.05 -3.94 -26.73
C GLY A 149 -16.18 -3.10 -28.02
N HIS A 150 -17.14 -2.18 -28.08
CA HIS A 150 -17.39 -1.31 -29.24
C HIS A 150 -17.44 0.18 -28.85
N ASP A 151 -18.07 0.49 -27.70
CA ASP A 151 -18.24 1.89 -27.26
C ASP A 151 -18.23 2.01 -25.73
N TRP A 152 -18.15 3.25 -25.24
CA TRP A 152 -18.15 3.60 -23.81
C TRP A 152 -19.56 3.97 -23.38
N LYS A 153 -20.18 3.12 -22.52
CA LYS A 153 -21.55 3.27 -22.03
C LYS A 153 -21.61 3.25 -20.51
N TRP A 154 -22.69 3.78 -19.97
CA TRP A 154 -22.99 3.70 -18.56
C TRP A 154 -23.59 2.35 -18.20
N PHE A 155 -23.00 1.68 -17.22
CA PHE A 155 -23.48 0.41 -16.68
C PHE A 155 -23.76 0.55 -15.20
N SER A 156 -24.92 0.05 -14.77
CA SER A 156 -25.24 -0.09 -13.36
C SER A 156 -24.46 -1.26 -12.76
N VAL A 157 -23.84 -1.03 -11.59
CA VAL A 157 -23.13 -2.04 -10.82
C VAL A 157 -23.63 -2.05 -9.38
N ASN A 158 -23.82 -3.25 -8.82
CA ASN A 158 -24.18 -3.41 -7.43
C ASN A 158 -22.91 -3.59 -6.60
N LEU A 159 -22.79 -2.83 -5.53
CA LEU A 159 -21.70 -2.86 -4.56
C LEU A 159 -22.09 -3.77 -3.39
N LEU A 160 -21.11 -4.32 -2.69
CA LEU A 160 -21.36 -5.13 -1.52
C LEU A 160 -21.87 -4.24 -0.38
N HIS A 161 -23.08 -4.53 0.13
CA HIS A 161 -23.77 -3.72 1.13
C HIS A 161 -22.92 -3.51 2.40
N THR A 162 -22.36 -4.60 2.95
CA THR A 162 -21.53 -4.55 4.16
C THR A 162 -20.26 -3.69 4.00
N ASP A 163 -19.70 -3.63 2.78
CA ASP A 163 -18.56 -2.76 2.49
C ASP A 163 -18.99 -1.29 2.45
N MET A 164 -20.15 -1.00 1.85
CA MET A 164 -20.70 0.35 1.77
C MET A 164 -21.13 0.86 3.14
N GLU A 165 -21.70 -0.01 3.97
CA GLU A 165 -22.06 0.28 5.36
C GLU A 165 -20.80 0.63 6.18
N TYR A 166 -19.75 -0.18 6.06
CA TYR A 166 -18.45 0.10 6.69
C TYR A 166 -17.88 1.47 6.27
N LEU A 167 -17.99 1.86 4.99
CA LEU A 167 -17.55 3.17 4.53
C LEU A 167 -18.32 4.31 5.18
N ARG A 168 -19.64 4.17 5.28
CA ARG A 168 -20.51 5.18 5.91
C ARG A 168 -20.20 5.36 7.39
N GLU A 169 -20.00 4.27 8.12
CA GLU A 169 -19.68 4.31 9.54
C GLU A 169 -18.32 4.95 9.83
N ASN A 170 -17.31 4.67 8.99
CA ASN A 170 -15.94 5.07 9.28
C ASN A 170 -15.52 6.40 8.63
N TRP A 171 -16.16 6.83 7.56
CA TRP A 171 -15.81 8.06 6.82
C TRP A 171 -17.01 8.93 6.46
N SER A 172 -18.04 8.94 7.31
CA SER A 172 -19.15 9.86 7.16
C SER A 172 -18.64 11.32 7.15
N GLY A 173 -19.09 12.10 6.17
CA GLY A 173 -18.68 13.50 6.04
C GLY A 173 -17.29 13.75 5.43
N VAL A 174 -16.48 12.71 5.22
CA VAL A 174 -15.17 12.84 4.56
C VAL A 174 -15.31 12.60 3.05
N LYS A 175 -14.91 13.57 2.25
CA LYS A 175 -14.98 13.45 0.79
C LYS A 175 -14.03 12.37 0.28
N ALA A 176 -14.58 11.33 -0.34
CA ALA A 176 -13.79 10.32 -1.03
C ALA A 176 -13.22 10.86 -2.33
N SER A 177 -12.00 10.45 -2.67
CA SER A 177 -11.42 10.67 -4.00
C SER A 177 -12.19 9.87 -5.08
N ALA A 178 -11.89 10.15 -6.35
CA ALA A 178 -12.38 9.33 -7.45
C ALA A 178 -11.95 7.86 -7.26
N PRO A 179 -12.88 6.90 -7.35
CA PRO A 179 -12.55 5.50 -7.11
C PRO A 179 -11.65 4.91 -8.21
N THR A 180 -10.80 3.97 -7.81
CA THR A 180 -9.97 3.19 -8.71
C THR A 180 -10.55 1.80 -8.87
N LEU A 181 -10.72 1.33 -10.11
CA LEU A 181 -11.17 -0.03 -10.39
C LEU A 181 -10.01 -1.02 -10.21
N GLU A 182 -10.14 -1.91 -9.24
CA GLU A 182 -9.13 -2.90 -8.87
C GLU A 182 -9.63 -4.32 -9.16
N LYS A 183 -8.73 -5.18 -9.64
CA LYS A 183 -8.98 -6.62 -9.75
C LYS A 183 -8.10 -7.36 -8.74
N ARG A 184 -8.72 -8.14 -7.85
CA ARG A 184 -8.04 -9.05 -6.92
C ARG A 184 -8.54 -10.47 -7.14
N HIS A 185 -7.64 -11.37 -7.53
CA HIS A 185 -8.00 -12.73 -7.92
C HIS A 185 -9.09 -12.72 -9.01
N HIS A 186 -10.29 -13.20 -8.67
CA HIS A 186 -11.44 -13.27 -9.58
C HIS A 186 -12.50 -12.20 -9.29
N LYS A 187 -12.27 -11.29 -8.33
CA LYS A 187 -13.21 -10.25 -7.92
C LYS A 187 -12.75 -8.87 -8.35
N TYR A 188 -13.71 -7.97 -8.52
CA TYR A 188 -13.48 -6.57 -8.84
C TYR A 188 -13.91 -5.69 -7.68
N PHE A 189 -13.19 -4.60 -7.46
CA PHE A 189 -13.41 -3.66 -6.37
C PHE A 189 -13.32 -2.23 -6.88
N LEU A 190 -14.14 -1.36 -6.33
CA LEU A 190 -13.92 0.08 -6.37
C LEU A 190 -13.19 0.49 -5.10
N ARG A 191 -11.96 0.98 -5.25
CA ARG A 191 -11.17 1.47 -4.14
C ARG A 191 -11.37 2.96 -3.99
N PHE A 192 -11.95 3.35 -2.87
CA PHE A 192 -12.10 4.72 -2.43
C PHE A 192 -10.93 5.12 -1.53
N SER A 193 -10.45 6.34 -1.68
CA SER A 193 -9.42 6.90 -0.80
C SER A 193 -9.95 8.16 -0.14
N TYR A 194 -9.70 8.28 1.15
CA TYR A 194 -10.12 9.36 2.01
C TYR A 194 -8.89 10.07 2.55
N THR A 195 -8.88 11.39 2.47
CA THR A 195 -7.78 12.21 3.01
C THR A 195 -8.28 12.99 4.19
N GLU A 196 -7.66 12.78 5.34
CA GLU A 196 -7.98 13.46 6.59
C GLU A 196 -6.78 14.30 7.01
N GLU A 197 -7.03 15.48 7.56
CA GLU A 197 -6.00 16.30 8.20
C GLU A 197 -6.00 16.02 9.69
N VAL A 198 -4.89 15.44 10.17
CA VAL A 198 -4.74 15.08 11.58
C VAL A 198 -3.63 15.93 12.19
N SER A 199 -3.91 16.48 13.38
CA SER A 199 -2.90 17.13 14.20
C SER A 199 -2.20 16.09 15.06
N LEU A 200 -0.90 15.91 14.84
CA LEU A 200 -0.09 15.07 15.73
C LEU A 200 0.16 15.79 17.05
N SER A 201 0.28 15.02 18.14
CA SER A 201 0.62 15.56 19.46
C SER A 201 1.85 16.48 19.39
N LYS A 202 1.72 17.68 19.95
CA LYS A 202 2.77 18.71 20.01
C LYS A 202 3.24 18.97 21.45
N LYS A 203 2.86 18.10 22.40
CA LYS A 203 3.29 18.25 23.79
C LYS A 203 4.81 18.28 23.90
N GLU A 204 5.31 19.07 24.81
CA GLU A 204 6.73 19.11 25.18
C GLU A 204 7.18 17.73 25.72
N VAL A 205 8.47 17.43 25.56
CA VAL A 205 9.02 16.10 25.87
C VAL A 205 8.71 15.67 27.32
N ASN A 206 8.77 16.61 28.27
CA ASN A 206 8.52 16.39 29.69
C ASN A 206 7.06 16.09 30.04
N GLU A 207 6.12 16.42 29.15
CA GLU A 207 4.67 16.20 29.35
C GLU A 207 4.15 14.98 28.58
N GLN A 208 5.00 14.33 27.78
CA GLN A 208 4.58 13.23 26.93
C GLN A 208 4.37 11.94 27.70
N ILE A 209 3.29 11.24 27.35
CA ILE A 209 3.09 9.82 27.68
C ILE A 209 3.65 9.00 26.51
N ILE A 210 4.58 8.12 26.81
CA ILE A 210 5.34 7.33 25.83
C ILE A 210 4.89 5.87 25.94
N CYS A 211 4.69 5.22 24.80
CA CYS A 211 4.58 3.76 24.70
C CYS A 211 5.85 3.20 24.07
N SER A 212 6.75 2.65 24.88
CA SER A 212 7.88 1.88 24.39
C SER A 212 7.45 0.48 23.97
N VAL A 213 7.84 0.05 22.77
CA VAL A 213 7.45 -1.24 22.19
C VAL A 213 8.66 -2.04 21.78
N ASP A 214 8.86 -3.17 22.46
CA ASP A 214 9.80 -4.22 22.05
C ASP A 214 9.07 -5.29 21.22
N LEU A 215 9.57 -5.57 20.02
CA LEU A 215 9.01 -6.58 19.09
C LEU A 215 9.83 -7.85 19.15
N GLY A 216 9.21 -8.94 19.60
CA GLY A 216 9.82 -10.26 19.75
C GLY A 216 9.33 -11.31 18.76
N ILE A 217 10.00 -12.46 18.76
CA ILE A 217 9.61 -13.64 18.00
C ILE A 217 8.71 -14.55 18.82
N ASN A 218 8.97 -14.69 20.11
CA ASN A 218 8.23 -15.56 21.03
C ASN A 218 7.00 -14.82 21.58
N THR A 219 7.20 -13.65 22.15
CA THR A 219 6.14 -12.67 22.46
C THR A 219 6.11 -11.67 21.31
N ASP A 220 4.92 -11.42 20.73
CA ASP A 220 4.82 -10.59 19.52
C ASP A 220 5.21 -9.16 19.78
N ALA A 221 4.79 -8.59 20.92
CA ALA A 221 5.22 -7.29 21.41
C ALA A 221 5.10 -7.19 22.93
N VAL A 222 5.98 -6.41 23.54
CA VAL A 222 5.88 -5.92 24.91
C VAL A 222 5.73 -4.41 24.85
N CYS A 223 4.62 -3.89 25.36
CA CYS A 223 4.32 -2.46 25.39
C CYS A 223 4.46 -1.96 26.83
N THR A 224 5.26 -0.94 27.05
CA THR A 224 5.40 -0.27 28.34
C THR A 224 4.98 1.18 28.21
N ILE A 225 3.98 1.59 28.98
CA ILE A 225 3.53 2.99 29.06
C ILE A 225 4.33 3.66 30.16
N MET A 226 4.95 4.80 29.83
CA MET A 226 5.76 5.56 30.80
C MET A 226 5.62 7.07 30.59
N ARG A 227 5.92 7.81 31.61
CA ARG A 227 6.15 9.27 31.55
C ARG A 227 7.58 9.55 31.08
N SER A 228 7.84 10.78 30.71
CA SER A 228 9.18 11.24 30.31
C SER A 228 10.23 11.13 31.41
N ASP A 229 9.83 11.17 32.68
CA ASP A 229 10.70 10.98 33.84
C ASP A 229 11.07 9.49 34.10
N GLY A 230 10.58 8.56 33.26
CA GLY A 230 10.83 7.12 33.42
C GLY A 230 9.80 6.39 34.29
N THR A 231 8.83 7.07 34.89
CA THR A 231 7.78 6.44 35.69
C THR A 231 6.93 5.52 34.82
N VAL A 232 6.90 4.22 35.09
CA VAL A 232 6.10 3.22 34.41
C VAL A 232 4.67 3.26 34.90
N LEU A 233 3.72 3.54 33.99
CA LEU A 233 2.29 3.60 34.25
C LEU A 233 1.58 2.26 33.99
N GLY A 234 2.13 1.44 33.09
CA GLY A 234 1.54 0.15 32.76
C GLY A 234 2.37 -0.65 31.78
N ARG A 235 2.11 -1.96 31.73
CA ARG A 235 2.77 -2.88 30.80
C ARG A 235 1.78 -3.87 30.24
N LYS A 236 1.92 -4.20 28.95
CA LYS A 236 1.09 -5.18 28.27
C LYS A 236 1.95 -6.10 27.41
N PHE A 237 1.76 -7.41 27.61
CA PHE A 237 2.33 -8.44 26.75
C PHE A 237 1.30 -8.80 25.68
N ILE A 238 1.67 -8.67 24.41
CA ILE A 238 0.84 -9.01 23.27
C ILE A 238 1.38 -10.28 22.67
N ASN A 239 0.53 -11.29 22.58
CA ASN A 239 0.88 -12.58 22.01
C ASN A 239 -0.33 -13.24 21.36
N PHE A 240 -0.14 -13.80 20.17
CA PHE A 240 -1.14 -14.51 19.38
C PHE A 240 -0.69 -15.96 19.12
N PRO A 241 -0.70 -16.83 20.14
CA PRO A 241 -0.16 -18.19 20.04
C PRO A 241 -0.90 -19.03 18.98
N SER A 242 -2.23 -18.96 18.92
CA SER A 242 -3.04 -19.72 17.96
C SER A 242 -2.67 -19.42 16.51
N GLU A 243 -2.47 -18.13 16.18
CA GLU A 243 -2.07 -17.69 14.84
C GLU A 243 -0.65 -18.14 14.51
N LYS A 244 0.26 -18.08 15.49
CA LYS A 244 1.63 -18.61 15.34
C LYS A 244 1.66 -20.12 15.13
N ASP A 245 0.86 -20.87 15.86
CA ASP A 245 0.73 -22.31 15.68
C ASP A 245 0.13 -22.67 14.32
N GLN A 246 -0.88 -21.92 13.87
CA GLN A 246 -1.43 -22.09 12.54
C GLN A 246 -0.37 -21.82 11.47
N MET A 247 0.41 -20.74 11.60
CA MET A 247 1.51 -20.42 10.71
C MET A 247 2.56 -21.53 10.71
N TYR A 248 2.94 -22.04 11.88
CA TYR A 248 3.90 -23.13 12.01
C TYR A 248 3.42 -24.40 11.29
N ARG A 249 2.15 -24.79 11.47
CA ARG A 249 1.53 -25.93 10.76
C ARG A 249 1.52 -25.74 9.26
N VAL A 250 1.16 -24.55 8.77
CA VAL A 250 1.16 -24.24 7.33
C VAL A 250 2.56 -24.36 6.74
N VAL A 251 3.55 -23.76 7.40
CA VAL A 251 4.96 -23.84 6.96
C VAL A 251 5.49 -25.28 7.01
N GLY A 252 5.11 -26.06 8.02
CA GLY A 252 5.43 -27.47 8.11
C GLY A 252 4.90 -28.29 6.94
N ARG A 253 3.62 -28.05 6.56
CA ARG A 253 3.00 -28.67 5.36
C ARG A 253 3.70 -28.29 4.07
N ILE A 254 4.12 -27.01 3.92
CA ILE A 254 4.87 -26.56 2.75
C ILE A 254 6.22 -27.30 2.67
N ARG A 255 6.95 -27.41 3.77
CA ARG A 255 8.23 -28.12 3.81
C ARG A 255 8.09 -29.62 3.44
N ARG A 256 7.03 -30.28 3.94
CA ARG A 256 6.75 -31.68 3.60
C ARG A 256 6.49 -31.81 2.11
N PHE A 257 5.60 -30.98 1.57
CA PHE A 257 5.27 -30.98 0.15
C PHE A 257 6.50 -30.71 -0.75
N GLN A 258 7.37 -29.78 -0.34
CA GLN A 258 8.60 -29.49 -1.09
C GLN A 258 9.58 -30.68 -1.11
N ARG A 259 9.62 -31.47 -0.04
CA ARG A 259 10.45 -32.69 -0.01
C ARG A 259 9.90 -33.80 -0.90
N GLU A 260 8.58 -33.91 -0.99
CA GLU A 260 7.88 -34.97 -1.75
C GLU A 260 7.80 -34.65 -3.25
N HIS A 261 7.61 -33.37 -3.61
CA HIS A 261 7.26 -32.92 -4.98
C HIS A 261 8.21 -31.87 -5.56
N GLY A 262 9.28 -31.53 -4.85
CA GLY A 262 10.18 -30.43 -5.27
C GLY A 262 9.57 -29.03 -5.04
N SER A 263 10.31 -28.00 -5.50
CA SER A 263 9.98 -26.58 -5.21
C SER A 263 9.02 -25.94 -6.21
N GLY A 264 8.69 -26.57 -7.33
CA GLY A 264 8.00 -25.91 -8.47
C GLY A 264 6.51 -25.57 -8.24
N GLN A 265 5.80 -26.28 -7.38
CA GLN A 265 4.33 -26.16 -7.25
C GLN A 265 3.86 -25.56 -5.90
N VAL A 266 4.71 -24.86 -5.19
CA VAL A 266 4.42 -24.38 -3.82
C VAL A 266 3.97 -22.92 -3.73
N GLN A 267 3.90 -22.20 -4.84
CA GLN A 267 3.63 -20.76 -4.85
C GLN A 267 2.28 -20.39 -4.20
N SER A 268 1.21 -21.14 -4.49
CA SER A 268 -0.11 -20.91 -3.90
C SER A 268 -0.10 -21.11 -2.38
N ARG A 269 0.61 -22.12 -1.90
CA ARG A 269 0.77 -22.42 -0.46
C ARG A 269 1.57 -21.32 0.25
N TRP A 270 2.65 -20.82 -0.36
CA TRP A 270 3.39 -19.68 0.14
C TRP A 270 2.57 -18.38 0.13
N ASN A 271 1.71 -18.19 -0.87
CA ASN A 271 0.79 -17.05 -0.90
C ASN A 271 -0.20 -17.10 0.28
N TYR A 272 -0.69 -18.28 0.63
CA TYR A 272 -1.53 -18.46 1.81
C TYR A 272 -0.76 -18.14 3.10
N ALA A 273 0.47 -18.68 3.26
CA ALA A 273 1.32 -18.38 4.41
C ALA A 273 1.62 -16.89 4.56
N ARG A 274 1.84 -16.18 3.46
CA ARG A 274 2.05 -14.71 3.47
C ARG A 274 0.80 -13.97 3.95
N ARG A 275 -0.40 -14.40 3.55
CA ARG A 275 -1.66 -13.78 4.00
C ARG A 275 -1.86 -13.96 5.50
N LEU A 276 -1.65 -15.16 6.03
CA LEU A 276 -1.71 -15.42 7.47
C LEU A 276 -0.70 -14.55 8.24
N ASN A 277 0.52 -14.47 7.74
CA ASN A 277 1.57 -13.67 8.36
C ASN A 277 1.24 -12.16 8.34
N MET A 278 0.63 -11.66 7.26
CA MET A 278 0.16 -10.29 7.19
C MET A 278 -1.00 -10.04 8.15
N GLU A 279 -1.91 -11.01 8.29
CA GLU A 279 -3.02 -10.90 9.23
C GLU A 279 -2.53 -10.87 10.68
N LEU A 280 -1.58 -11.73 11.05
CA LEU A 280 -0.92 -11.67 12.35
C LEU A 280 -0.26 -10.29 12.58
N SER A 281 0.44 -9.76 11.57
CA SER A 281 1.07 -8.44 11.68
C SER A 281 0.04 -7.33 11.92
N ARG A 282 -1.14 -7.40 11.30
CA ARG A 282 -2.25 -6.45 11.52
C ARG A 282 -2.82 -6.57 12.93
N LYS A 283 -3.03 -7.78 13.43
CA LYS A 283 -3.52 -8.03 14.80
C LYS A 283 -2.55 -7.46 15.84
N VAL A 284 -1.26 -7.71 15.68
CA VAL A 284 -0.22 -7.17 16.58
C VAL A 284 -0.21 -5.65 16.53
N ALA A 285 -0.20 -5.05 15.35
CA ALA A 285 -0.22 -3.60 15.20
C ALA A 285 -1.47 -2.96 15.81
N SER A 286 -2.64 -3.55 15.57
CA SER A 286 -3.90 -3.09 16.15
C SER A 286 -3.89 -3.19 17.68
N ALA A 287 -3.38 -4.29 18.25
CA ALA A 287 -3.29 -4.46 19.70
C ALA A 287 -2.35 -3.45 20.35
N ILE A 288 -1.23 -3.10 19.71
CA ILE A 288 -0.29 -2.07 20.16
C ILE A 288 -0.96 -0.70 20.14
N THR A 289 -1.55 -0.31 18.99
CA THR A 289 -2.13 1.02 18.83
C THR A 289 -3.38 1.22 19.69
N THR A 290 -4.22 0.21 19.84
CA THR A 290 -5.38 0.26 20.75
C THR A 290 -4.94 0.41 22.21
N TYR A 291 -3.88 -0.31 22.63
CA TYR A 291 -3.36 -0.16 23.99
C TYR A 291 -2.77 1.23 24.23
N ALA A 292 -2.02 1.75 23.26
CA ALA A 292 -1.48 3.11 23.33
C ALA A 292 -2.60 4.17 23.37
N GLN A 293 -3.62 4.04 22.52
CA GLN A 293 -4.76 4.96 22.47
C GLN A 293 -5.56 4.98 23.79
N ASN A 294 -5.84 3.80 24.36
CA ASN A 294 -6.57 3.68 25.63
C ASN A 294 -5.82 4.27 26.82
N ASN A 295 -4.50 4.44 26.70
CA ASN A 295 -3.66 5.07 27.71
C ASN A 295 -3.21 6.50 27.34
N HIS A 296 -3.91 7.14 26.38
CA HIS A 296 -3.67 8.52 25.94
C HIS A 296 -2.20 8.83 25.61
N VAL A 297 -1.54 7.88 24.93
CA VAL A 297 -0.13 7.97 24.53
C VAL A 297 0.05 9.06 23.48
N ASP A 298 1.10 9.85 23.62
CA ASP A 298 1.50 10.88 22.66
C ASP A 298 2.47 10.34 21.59
N VAL A 299 3.35 9.41 21.99
CA VAL A 299 4.41 8.87 21.12
C VAL A 299 4.57 7.36 21.34
N ILE A 300 4.50 6.59 20.26
CA ILE A 300 4.91 5.17 20.25
C ILE A 300 6.36 5.11 19.81
N VAL A 301 7.21 4.46 20.60
CA VAL A 301 8.64 4.34 20.35
C VAL A 301 9.00 2.89 20.07
N PHE A 302 9.62 2.64 18.93
CA PHE A 302 10.15 1.33 18.53
C PHE A 302 11.66 1.33 18.50
N GLU A 303 12.27 0.16 18.60
CA GLU A 303 13.66 -0.02 18.22
C GLU A 303 13.84 0.00 16.69
N TYR A 304 14.90 0.68 16.23
CA TYR A 304 15.32 0.63 14.82
C TYR A 304 16.08 -0.68 14.56
N LEU A 305 15.34 -1.70 14.15
CA LEU A 305 15.86 -3.05 13.94
C LEU A 305 16.34 -3.23 12.49
N GLU A 306 17.58 -2.89 12.18
CA GLU A 306 18.24 -3.32 10.96
C GLU A 306 18.90 -4.69 11.11
N MET A 307 18.44 -5.68 10.35
CA MET A 307 19.16 -6.93 10.22
C MET A 307 20.18 -6.80 9.08
N LYS A 308 21.42 -6.45 9.42
CA LYS A 308 22.53 -6.53 8.48
C LYS A 308 22.97 -8.00 8.36
N GLY A 309 22.94 -8.54 7.16
CA GLY A 309 23.42 -9.90 6.85
C GLY A 309 22.33 -10.94 6.59
N LYS A 310 22.76 -12.12 6.15
CA LYS A 310 21.87 -13.25 5.84
C LYS A 310 21.51 -14.00 7.11
N ALA A 311 20.23 -14.11 7.43
CA ALA A 311 19.77 -14.96 8.53
C ALA A 311 20.29 -16.40 8.35
N ALA A 312 21.00 -16.93 9.33
CA ALA A 312 21.61 -18.26 9.31
C ALA A 312 21.12 -19.12 10.50
N GLY A 313 21.42 -20.42 10.48
CA GLY A 313 21.15 -21.35 11.57
C GLY A 313 19.69 -21.80 11.70
N LYS A 314 19.40 -22.52 12.78
CA LYS A 314 18.10 -23.18 13.07
C LYS A 314 16.92 -22.18 13.13
N LYS A 315 17.15 -20.93 13.52
CA LYS A 315 16.14 -19.86 13.62
C LYS A 315 15.90 -19.09 12.33
N LYS A 316 16.66 -19.35 11.26
CA LYS A 316 16.62 -18.64 9.96
C LYS A 316 15.19 -18.42 9.42
N GLN A 317 14.33 -19.44 9.48
CA GLN A 317 12.99 -19.34 8.96
C GLN A 317 12.08 -18.47 9.84
N LYS A 318 12.16 -18.60 11.18
CA LYS A 318 11.40 -17.74 12.10
C LYS A 318 11.76 -16.28 11.89
N LEU A 319 13.06 -15.96 11.75
CA LEU A 319 13.55 -14.61 11.47
C LEU A 319 13.06 -14.05 10.12
N ARG A 320 13.01 -14.89 9.08
CA ARG A 320 12.49 -14.48 7.76
C ARG A 320 10.98 -14.25 7.75
N LEU A 321 10.23 -14.95 8.57
CA LEU A 321 8.79 -14.77 8.73
C LEU A 321 8.45 -13.63 9.68
N TRP A 322 9.37 -13.17 10.50
CA TRP A 322 9.16 -12.08 11.43
C TRP A 322 9.06 -10.73 10.71
N ARG A 323 7.86 -10.21 10.62
CA ARG A 323 7.51 -9.01 9.83
C ARG A 323 7.59 -7.72 10.65
N LYS A 324 8.66 -7.55 11.42
CA LYS A 324 8.86 -6.40 12.31
C LYS A 324 8.63 -5.04 11.64
N ARG A 325 9.17 -4.84 10.42
CA ARG A 325 8.99 -3.58 9.67
C ARG A 325 7.55 -3.35 9.21
N ASP A 326 6.83 -4.43 8.89
CA ASP A 326 5.42 -4.31 8.50
C ASP A 326 4.55 -3.97 9.71
N ILE A 327 4.84 -4.55 10.89
CA ILE A 327 4.17 -4.21 12.15
C ILE A 327 4.39 -2.73 12.47
N GLN A 328 5.66 -2.25 12.43
CA GLN A 328 5.98 -0.85 12.68
C GLN A 328 5.26 0.10 11.71
N LYS A 329 5.25 -0.21 10.41
CA LYS A 329 4.53 0.59 9.40
C LYS A 329 3.02 0.62 9.63
N LEU A 330 2.43 -0.52 9.97
CA LEU A 330 1.00 -0.60 10.27
C LEU A 330 0.66 0.19 11.55
N CYS A 331 1.49 0.09 12.59
CA CYS A 331 1.35 0.91 13.79
C CYS A 331 1.47 2.41 13.48
N GLU A 332 2.44 2.81 12.66
CA GLU A 332 2.63 4.20 12.26
C GLU A 332 1.40 4.76 11.53
N GLN A 333 0.83 3.99 10.59
CA GLN A 333 -0.38 4.39 9.88
C GLN A 333 -1.59 4.54 10.82
N GLN A 334 -1.75 3.62 11.78
CA GLN A 334 -2.85 3.65 12.73
C GLN A 334 -2.66 4.75 13.79
N ALA A 335 -1.46 4.90 14.33
CA ALA A 335 -1.11 5.92 15.32
C ALA A 335 -1.31 7.34 14.76
N HIS A 336 -0.87 7.60 13.53
CA HIS A 336 -1.06 8.91 12.90
C HIS A 336 -2.54 9.27 12.72
N ARG A 337 -3.42 8.30 12.47
CA ARG A 337 -4.87 8.55 12.37
C ARG A 337 -5.49 9.01 13.69
N THR A 338 -4.91 8.66 14.82
CA THR A 338 -5.37 9.02 16.15
C THR A 338 -4.56 10.17 16.79
N GLY A 339 -3.69 10.81 16.00
CA GLY A 339 -2.88 11.95 16.45
C GLY A 339 -1.61 11.57 17.22
N MET A 340 -1.33 10.28 17.43
CA MET A 340 -0.10 9.84 18.06
C MET A 340 1.09 9.94 17.09
N ARG A 341 2.27 10.27 17.60
CA ARG A 341 3.54 10.21 16.85
C ARG A 341 4.16 8.81 16.94
N VAL A 342 5.02 8.49 15.99
CA VAL A 342 5.87 7.28 16.05
C VAL A 342 7.32 7.68 15.92
N SER A 343 8.15 7.20 16.82
CA SER A 343 9.60 7.41 16.83
C SER A 343 10.33 6.08 16.81
N ARG A 344 11.62 6.13 16.48
CA ARG A 344 12.50 4.96 16.48
C ARG A 344 13.81 5.31 17.14
N VAL A 345 14.24 4.45 18.06
CA VAL A 345 15.53 4.57 18.77
C VAL A 345 16.53 3.56 18.22
N CYS A 346 17.80 3.88 18.34
CA CYS A 346 18.86 2.97 17.95
C CYS A 346 18.86 1.74 18.88
N ALA A 347 18.81 0.55 18.30
CA ALA A 347 18.81 -0.72 19.05
C ALA A 347 20.21 -1.13 19.57
N TRP A 348 21.25 -0.35 19.31
CA TRP A 348 22.62 -0.68 19.70
C TRP A 348 22.77 -0.56 21.21
N ASN A 349 23.17 -1.65 21.85
CA ASN A 349 23.37 -1.77 23.30
C ASN A 349 22.11 -1.61 24.20
N THR A 350 20.90 -1.43 23.67
CA THR A 350 19.67 -1.28 24.48
C THR A 350 19.41 -2.46 25.43
N SER A 351 19.88 -3.67 25.08
CA SER A 351 19.77 -4.87 25.92
C SER A 351 20.97 -5.10 26.86
N ARG A 352 21.99 -4.21 26.84
CA ARG A 352 23.23 -4.38 27.58
C ARG A 352 23.45 -3.27 28.60
N LEU A 353 22.88 -2.11 28.38
CA LEU A 353 23.03 -0.96 29.27
C LEU A 353 21.96 -1.00 30.36
N ALA A 354 22.33 -0.54 31.54
CA ALA A 354 21.43 -0.34 32.66
C ALA A 354 20.33 0.66 32.27
N TYR A 355 19.10 0.44 32.74
CA TYR A 355 17.92 1.28 32.45
C TYR A 355 17.98 2.65 33.13
N ASP A 356 18.88 2.82 34.13
CA ASP A 356 19.06 4.03 34.94
C ASP A 356 19.90 5.14 34.26
N GLY A 357 20.37 4.87 33.02
CA GLY A 357 21.16 5.83 32.25
C GLY A 357 22.61 5.95 32.66
N THR A 358 23.10 5.14 33.61
CA THR A 358 24.51 5.15 34.04
C THR A 358 25.47 4.69 32.96
N GLY A 359 24.98 3.97 31.94
CA GLY A 359 25.80 3.36 30.90
C GLY A 359 26.51 2.08 31.36
N GLU A 360 26.24 1.59 32.55
CA GLU A 360 26.77 0.31 33.04
C GLU A 360 26.23 -0.86 32.19
N VAL A 361 27.10 -1.85 31.99
CA VAL A 361 26.73 -3.07 31.22
C VAL A 361 26.16 -4.10 32.16
N ILE A 362 24.85 -4.36 32.06
CA ILE A 362 24.21 -5.48 32.76
C ILE A 362 24.49 -6.75 31.97
N ARG A 363 25.09 -7.73 32.57
CA ARG A 363 25.31 -9.08 32.00
C ARG A 363 24.21 -10.04 32.41
#